data_c40daf428f75b8bc076901a6ab31c30f
#
_entry.id   c40daf428f75b8bc076901a6ab31c30f
#
_cell.length_a   1.000
_cell.length_b   1.000
_cell.length_c   1.000
_cell.angle_alpha   90.00
_cell.angle_beta   90.00
_cell.angle_gamma   90.00
#
_symmetry.space_group_name_H-M   'P 1'
#
loop_
_entity.id
_entity.type
_entity.pdbx_description
1 polymer ?
#
loop_
_entity_poly.entity_id
_entity_poly.type
_entity_poly.pdbx_seq_one_letter_code
_entity_poly.pdbx_strand_id
1 'polypeptide(L)'
;MKQEFYNLKINTNGQRLYEFTDQTLNWIEKNNFKNGMLNLSIQHTSASLIVQENADPDVQTDLLNYFDRLVPMDEKSYIHKSEGKDDMPAHIKSALTNNQISLSIRKKKLLLGTWQGIYLFEHRIESQVRKIIHHFIGD
;
A
#
# COMPACT_ATOMS: atom_id res chain seq x y z
N MET A 1 -19.80 6.67 -18.70
CA MET A 1 -19.12 6.38 -17.42
C MET A 1 -19.11 4.88 -17.20
N LYS A 2 -17.97 4.32 -16.90
CA LYS A 2 -17.80 2.89 -16.61
C LYS A 2 -17.13 2.67 -15.27
N GLN A 3 -17.26 1.46 -14.75
CA GLN A 3 -16.57 0.99 -13.56
C GLN A 3 -15.82 -0.29 -13.93
N GLU A 4 -14.59 -0.38 -13.48
CA GLU A 4 -13.75 -1.56 -13.67
C GLU A 4 -13.03 -1.90 -12.37
N PHE A 5 -12.87 -3.19 -12.12
CA PHE A 5 -12.19 -3.70 -10.93
C PHE A 5 -11.03 -4.60 -11.32
N TYR A 6 -9.97 -4.54 -10.52
CA TYR A 6 -8.83 -5.41 -10.65
C TYR A 6 -8.27 -5.77 -9.27
N ASN A 7 -8.04 -7.04 -9.06
CA ASN A 7 -7.44 -7.53 -7.81
C ASN A 7 -5.98 -7.90 -8.07
N LEU A 8 -5.08 -7.06 -7.57
CA LEU A 8 -3.65 -7.33 -7.63
C LEU A 8 -3.22 -8.11 -6.39
N LYS A 9 -2.56 -9.24 -6.58
CA LYS A 9 -1.91 -9.99 -5.50
C LYS A 9 -0.45 -9.62 -5.39
N ILE A 10 0.00 -9.34 -4.17
CA ILE A 10 1.41 -9.14 -3.85
C ILE A 10 1.80 -10.16 -2.79
N ASN A 11 2.81 -10.97 -3.10
CA ASN A 11 3.45 -11.85 -2.14
C ASN A 11 4.50 -11.05 -1.40
N THR A 12 4.37 -10.94 -0.08
CA THR A 12 5.32 -10.22 0.74
C THR A 12 6.26 -11.18 1.47
N ASN A 13 7.45 -10.69 1.78
CA ASN A 13 8.45 -11.42 2.55
C ASN A 13 9.09 -10.44 3.53
N GLY A 14 8.38 -10.19 4.63
CA GLY A 14 8.84 -9.31 5.69
C GLY A 14 8.39 -7.86 5.54
N GLN A 15 8.71 -7.08 6.56
CA GLN A 15 8.38 -5.66 6.63
C GLN A 15 9.13 -4.87 5.56
N ARG A 16 8.40 -4.31 4.62
CA ARG A 16 8.92 -3.52 3.50
C ARG A 16 7.85 -2.67 2.88
N LEU A 17 8.31 -1.74 2.06
CA LEU A 17 7.51 -1.02 1.09
C LEU A 17 7.61 -1.76 -0.25
N TYR A 18 6.50 -2.32 -0.72
CA TYR A 18 6.41 -3.04 -1.98
C TYR A 18 5.76 -2.16 -3.03
N GLU A 19 6.55 -1.65 -3.96
CA GLU A 19 6.04 -0.78 -5.02
C GLU A 19 5.19 -1.57 -6.02
N PHE A 20 4.01 -1.04 -6.38
CA PHE A 20 3.15 -1.63 -7.40
C PHE A 20 2.67 -0.60 -8.45
N THR A 21 3.42 0.48 -8.60
CA THR A 21 3.11 1.54 -9.57
C THR A 21 3.02 0.99 -11.00
N ASP A 22 3.98 0.19 -11.43
CA ASP A 22 4.02 -0.33 -12.79
C ASP A 22 2.84 -1.24 -13.11
N GLN A 23 2.46 -2.11 -12.19
CA GLN A 23 1.29 -2.98 -12.35
C GLN A 23 0.01 -2.15 -12.50
N THR A 24 -0.11 -1.08 -11.74
CA THR A 24 -1.24 -0.15 -11.83
C THR A 24 -1.27 0.60 -13.16
N LEU A 25 -0.12 1.12 -13.60
CA LEU A 25 -0.01 1.82 -14.89
C LEU A 25 -0.33 0.90 -16.07
N ASN A 26 0.18 -0.34 -16.03
CA ASN A 26 -0.11 -1.34 -17.07
C ASN A 26 -1.61 -1.66 -17.15
N TRP A 27 -2.29 -1.77 -16.01
CA TRP A 27 -3.73 -2.00 -15.98
C TRP A 27 -4.52 -0.82 -16.57
N ILE A 28 -4.12 0.41 -16.25
CA ILE A 28 -4.73 1.64 -16.79
C ILE A 28 -4.58 1.68 -18.31
N GLU A 29 -3.37 1.42 -18.82
CA GLU A 29 -3.07 1.43 -20.24
C GLU A 29 -3.85 0.36 -21.00
N LYS A 30 -3.82 -0.89 -20.49
CA LYS A 30 -4.52 -2.03 -21.11
C LYS A 30 -6.03 -1.79 -21.25
N ASN A 31 -6.64 -1.09 -20.31
CA ASN A 31 -8.06 -0.79 -20.32
C ASN A 31 -8.40 0.55 -20.99
N ASN A 32 -7.36 1.28 -21.42
CA ASN A 32 -7.52 2.56 -22.13
C ASN A 32 -8.36 3.59 -21.35
N PHE A 33 -8.19 3.64 -20.03
CA PHE A 33 -8.87 4.63 -19.19
C PHE A 33 -8.41 6.04 -19.53
N LYS A 34 -9.35 6.94 -19.78
CA LYS A 34 -9.04 8.30 -20.25
C LYS A 34 -9.03 9.32 -19.13
N ASN A 35 -10.14 9.42 -18.43
CA ASN A 35 -10.32 10.36 -17.32
C ASN A 35 -11.17 9.71 -16.25
N GLY A 36 -10.84 9.91 -15.00
CA GLY A 36 -11.62 9.35 -13.91
C GLY A 36 -10.87 9.31 -12.60
N MET A 37 -11.43 8.55 -11.71
CA MET A 37 -10.86 8.29 -10.38
C MET A 37 -10.49 6.82 -10.25
N LEU A 38 -9.30 6.60 -9.75
CA LEU A 38 -8.84 5.28 -9.33
C LEU A 38 -8.81 5.25 -7.80
N ASN A 39 -9.59 4.35 -7.21
CA ASN A 39 -9.50 4.05 -5.79
C ASN A 39 -8.73 2.74 -5.60
N LEU A 40 -7.73 2.78 -4.74
CA LEU A 40 -6.95 1.62 -4.32
C LEU A 40 -7.31 1.32 -2.87
N SER A 41 -7.65 0.08 -2.58
CA SER A 41 -7.98 -0.34 -1.20
C SER A 41 -7.46 -1.73 -0.91
N ILE A 42 -7.30 -2.02 0.38
CA ILE A 42 -6.92 -3.35 0.86
C ILE A 42 -7.92 -3.84 1.89
N GLN A 43 -8.10 -5.15 1.91
CA GLN A 43 -8.98 -5.84 2.88
C GLN A 43 -8.13 -6.52 3.96
N HIS A 44 -7.19 -5.78 4.52
CA HIS A 44 -6.23 -6.27 5.51
C HIS A 44 -6.10 -5.27 6.66
N THR A 45 -5.76 -5.78 7.84
CA THR A 45 -5.59 -4.98 9.06
C THR A 45 -4.15 -4.95 9.58
N SER A 46 -3.22 -5.59 8.86
CA SER A 46 -1.80 -5.66 9.22
C SER A 46 -0.85 -5.27 8.08
N ALA A 47 -1.40 -4.61 7.08
CA ALA A 47 -0.69 -3.94 5.99
C ALA A 47 -1.48 -2.69 5.60
N SER A 48 -0.86 -1.79 4.86
CA SER A 48 -1.48 -0.52 4.47
C SER A 48 -0.98 -0.04 3.11
N LEU A 49 -1.48 1.10 2.65
CA LEU A 49 -1.09 1.71 1.40
C LEU A 49 -0.49 3.09 1.66
N ILE A 50 0.56 3.44 0.95
CA ILE A 50 1.10 4.80 0.94
C ILE A 50 1.54 5.21 -0.46
N VAL A 51 1.53 6.52 -0.70
CA VAL A 51 2.22 7.15 -1.81
C VAL A 51 3.46 7.81 -1.25
N GLN A 52 4.63 7.47 -1.78
CA GLN A 52 5.90 7.94 -1.24
C GLN A 52 6.96 8.02 -2.33
N GLU A 53 8.08 8.66 -2.01
CA GLU A 53 9.22 8.79 -2.90
C GLU A 53 9.76 7.41 -3.32
N ASN A 54 10.08 7.27 -4.61
CA ASN A 54 10.58 6.02 -5.19
C ASN A 54 11.98 6.16 -5.81
N ALA A 55 12.67 7.27 -5.58
CA ALA A 55 14.00 7.53 -6.16
C ALA A 55 15.14 7.15 -5.21
N ASP A 56 15.07 7.60 -3.96
CA ASP A 56 16.12 7.34 -2.96
C ASP A 56 15.69 6.22 -1.99
N PRO A 57 16.39 5.05 -2.02
CA PRO A 57 16.06 3.94 -1.11
C PRO A 57 16.20 4.30 0.38
N ASP A 58 16.97 5.32 0.72
CA ASP A 58 17.14 5.75 2.11
C ASP A 58 15.84 6.26 2.72
N VAL A 59 14.95 6.84 1.92
CA VAL A 59 13.62 7.26 2.39
C VAL A 59 12.84 6.07 2.94
N GLN A 60 12.85 4.95 2.24
CA GLN A 60 12.17 3.73 2.69
C GLN A 60 12.80 3.17 3.97
N THR A 61 14.12 3.15 4.04
CA THR A 61 14.85 2.70 5.21
C THR A 61 14.51 3.55 6.43
N ASP A 62 14.53 4.85 6.28
CA ASP A 62 14.20 5.79 7.37
C ASP A 62 12.76 5.67 7.82
N LEU A 63 11.82 5.50 6.90
CA LEU A 63 10.41 5.26 7.23
C LEU A 63 10.22 3.98 8.04
N LEU A 64 10.81 2.87 7.61
CA LEU A 64 10.74 1.60 8.33
C LEU A 64 11.29 1.73 9.75
N ASN A 65 12.47 2.35 9.89
CA ASN A 65 13.10 2.56 11.18
C ASN A 65 12.29 3.49 12.09
N TYR A 66 11.70 4.54 11.52
CA TYR A 66 10.86 5.47 12.27
C TYR A 66 9.62 4.76 12.84
N PHE A 67 8.92 3.99 12.02
CA PHE A 67 7.73 3.26 12.46
C PHE A 67 8.06 2.16 13.47
N ASP A 68 9.21 1.52 13.35
CA ASP A 68 9.65 0.52 14.34
C ASP A 68 9.95 1.17 15.71
N ARG A 69 10.50 2.38 15.72
CA ARG A 69 10.71 3.14 16.97
C ARG A 69 9.39 3.65 17.55
N LEU A 70 8.48 4.11 16.71
CA LEU A 70 7.20 4.66 17.14
C LEU A 70 6.29 3.57 17.72
N VAL A 71 6.30 2.39 17.10
CA VAL A 71 5.44 1.26 17.46
C VAL A 71 6.31 0.03 17.68
N PRO A 72 6.98 -0.07 18.85
CA PRO A 72 7.91 -1.17 19.11
C PRO A 72 7.20 -2.51 19.32
N MET A 73 7.91 -3.59 19.04
CA MET A 73 7.45 -4.97 19.29
C MET A 73 7.67 -5.35 20.76
N ASP A 74 7.10 -4.56 21.66
CA ASP A 74 7.17 -4.79 23.10
C ASP A 74 5.89 -5.49 23.57
N GLU A 75 5.98 -6.81 23.78
CA GLU A 75 4.83 -7.61 24.21
C GLU A 75 4.21 -7.16 25.52
N LYS A 76 4.98 -6.50 26.39
CA LYS A 76 4.49 -5.97 27.67
C LYS A 76 3.54 -4.80 27.49
N SER A 77 3.62 -4.10 26.38
CA SER A 77 2.79 -2.94 26.07
C SER A 77 1.41 -3.31 25.52
N TYR A 78 1.18 -4.57 25.13
CA TYR A 78 -0.02 -4.98 24.41
C TYR A 78 -0.71 -6.17 25.07
N ILE A 79 -2.05 -6.21 24.93
CA ILE A 79 -2.88 -7.34 25.34
C ILE A 79 -2.97 -8.38 24.23
N HIS A 80 -3.13 -7.92 22.96
CA HIS A 80 -3.20 -8.77 21.78
C HIS A 80 -1.79 -9.24 21.37
N LYS A 81 -1.48 -10.51 21.63
CA LYS A 81 -0.13 -11.05 21.37
C LYS A 81 -0.12 -12.53 20.98
N SER A 82 -1.28 -13.14 20.75
CA SER A 82 -1.38 -14.56 20.40
C SER A 82 -0.87 -14.92 19.00
N GLU A 83 -0.79 -13.94 18.10
CA GLU A 83 -0.38 -14.13 16.71
C GLU A 83 1.07 -13.68 16.43
N GLY A 84 1.85 -13.47 17.48
CA GLY A 84 3.24 -13.03 17.39
C GLY A 84 3.45 -11.61 17.89
N LYS A 85 4.71 -11.28 18.20
CA LYS A 85 5.10 -9.97 18.76
C LYS A 85 4.94 -8.81 17.77
N ASP A 86 4.90 -9.12 16.49
CA ASP A 86 4.78 -8.12 15.41
C ASP A 86 3.33 -7.82 15.04
N ASP A 87 2.35 -8.60 15.51
CA ASP A 87 0.97 -8.49 15.05
C ASP A 87 0.27 -7.23 15.56
N MET A 88 0.28 -6.99 16.87
CA MET A 88 -0.33 -5.76 17.39
C MET A 88 0.37 -4.49 16.89
N PRO A 89 1.71 -4.41 16.86
CA PRO A 89 2.40 -3.32 16.16
C PRO A 89 1.96 -3.15 14.69
N ALA A 90 1.75 -4.24 13.97
CA ALA A 90 1.27 -4.18 12.59
C ALA A 90 -0.13 -3.55 12.49
N HIS A 91 -1.04 -3.90 13.40
CA HIS A 91 -2.37 -3.28 13.47
C HIS A 91 -2.29 -1.78 13.74
N ILE A 92 -1.43 -1.36 14.64
CA ILE A 92 -1.23 0.06 14.96
C ILE A 92 -0.66 0.81 13.76
N LYS A 93 0.38 0.27 13.11
CA LYS A 93 0.96 0.87 11.92
C LYS A 93 -0.06 1.02 10.80
N SER A 94 -0.90 -0.01 10.60
CA SER A 94 -2.01 0.04 9.64
C SER A 94 -3.02 1.14 9.98
N ALA A 95 -3.34 1.31 11.26
CA ALA A 95 -4.28 2.35 11.71
C ALA A 95 -3.71 3.77 11.55
N LEU A 96 -2.38 3.93 11.57
CA LEU A 96 -1.70 5.21 11.41
C LEU A 96 -1.47 5.61 9.95
N THR A 97 -1.61 4.68 9.03
CA THR A 97 -1.40 4.91 7.60
C THR A 97 -2.71 4.71 6.84
N ASN A 98 -2.68 4.44 5.56
CA ASN A 98 -3.91 4.40 4.77
C ASN A 98 -4.32 2.98 4.40
N ASN A 99 -5.59 2.64 4.51
CA ASN A 99 -6.13 1.41 3.94
C ASN A 99 -6.73 1.63 2.55
N GLN A 100 -6.86 2.88 2.14
CA GLN A 100 -7.29 3.24 0.78
C GLN A 100 -6.63 4.54 0.34
N ILE A 101 -6.46 4.68 -0.98
CA ILE A 101 -5.89 5.85 -1.64
C ILE A 101 -6.72 6.14 -2.87
N SER A 102 -7.09 7.40 -3.08
CA SER A 102 -7.73 7.83 -4.31
C SER A 102 -6.78 8.67 -5.15
N LEU A 103 -6.68 8.34 -6.43
CA LEU A 103 -5.82 9.00 -7.40
C LEU A 103 -6.64 9.38 -8.63
N SER A 104 -6.26 10.46 -9.28
CA SER A 104 -6.93 10.91 -10.51
C SER A 104 -6.23 10.38 -11.75
N ILE A 105 -7.03 10.04 -12.76
CA ILE A 105 -6.55 9.75 -14.11
C ILE A 105 -7.05 10.87 -15.01
N ARG A 106 -6.13 11.47 -15.79
CA ARG A 106 -6.45 12.51 -16.75
C ARG A 106 -5.66 12.31 -18.02
N LYS A 107 -6.34 12.33 -19.16
CA LYS A 107 -5.73 12.11 -20.48
C LYS A 107 -4.87 10.84 -20.52
N LYS A 108 -5.40 9.75 -19.99
CA LYS A 108 -4.77 8.41 -19.91
C LYS A 108 -3.55 8.36 -18.98
N LYS A 109 -3.32 9.36 -18.15
CA LYS A 109 -2.19 9.41 -17.22
C LYS A 109 -2.69 9.42 -15.79
N LEU A 110 -2.12 8.54 -14.98
CA LEU A 110 -2.26 8.58 -13.53
C LEU A 110 -1.50 9.81 -13.02
N LEU A 111 -2.19 10.66 -12.26
CA LEU A 111 -1.61 11.91 -11.78
C LEU A 111 -0.77 11.64 -10.52
N LEU A 112 0.48 11.30 -10.73
CA LEU A 112 1.50 11.18 -9.71
C LEU A 112 2.60 12.21 -9.99
N GLY A 113 3.22 12.72 -8.91
CA GLY A 113 4.44 13.52 -9.02
C GLY A 113 5.60 12.68 -9.56
N THR A 114 6.64 13.35 -10.04
CA THR A 114 7.82 12.70 -10.64
C THR A 114 8.45 11.66 -9.73
N TRP A 115 8.47 11.92 -8.42
CA TRP A 115 9.11 11.07 -7.43
C TRP A 115 8.13 10.20 -6.65
N GLN A 116 6.83 10.23 -6.98
CA GLN A 116 5.83 9.45 -6.27
C GLN A 116 5.69 8.04 -6.85
N GLY A 117 5.73 7.04 -5.97
CA GLY A 117 5.33 5.68 -6.26
C GLY A 117 4.20 5.26 -5.33
N ILE A 118 3.48 4.22 -5.71
CA ILE A 118 2.40 3.62 -4.93
C ILE A 118 2.94 2.35 -4.30
N TYR A 119 2.77 2.21 -2.98
CA TYR A 119 3.35 1.12 -2.20
C TYR A 119 2.33 0.41 -1.34
N LEU A 120 2.47 -0.92 -1.27
CA LEU A 120 1.97 -1.70 -0.16
C LEU A 120 2.99 -1.62 0.98
N PHE A 121 2.55 -1.19 2.14
CA PHE A 121 3.36 -1.15 3.35
C PHE A 121 3.06 -2.38 4.20
N GLU A 122 3.93 -3.40 4.12
CA GLU A 122 3.80 -4.63 4.89
C GLU A 122 4.36 -4.45 6.28
N HIS A 123 3.54 -4.75 7.30
CA HIS A 123 3.92 -4.58 8.70
C HIS A 123 4.21 -5.90 9.43
N ARG A 124 3.96 -7.04 8.79
CA ARG A 124 4.28 -8.35 9.35
C ARG A 124 5.66 -8.82 8.94
N ILE A 125 6.31 -9.59 9.82
CA ILE A 125 7.64 -10.18 9.57
C ILE A 125 7.55 -11.40 8.65
N GLU A 126 6.53 -12.25 8.88
CA GLU A 126 6.33 -13.45 8.07
C GLU A 126 5.73 -13.14 6.70
N SER A 127 5.97 -14.03 5.75
CA SER A 127 5.43 -13.91 4.39
C SER A 127 3.90 -13.91 4.39
N GLN A 128 3.32 -13.03 3.60
CA GLN A 128 1.87 -12.86 3.45
C GLN A 128 1.51 -12.82 1.97
N VAL A 129 0.24 -13.09 1.68
CA VAL A 129 -0.36 -12.81 0.38
C VAL A 129 -1.32 -11.64 0.58
N ARG A 130 -1.00 -10.49 -0.01
CA ARG A 130 -1.83 -9.28 0.11
C ARG A 130 -2.58 -9.03 -1.19
N LYS A 131 -3.82 -8.55 -1.07
CA LYS A 131 -4.67 -8.21 -2.21
C LYS A 131 -4.96 -6.73 -2.20
N ILE A 132 -4.73 -6.09 -3.34
CA ILE A 132 -5.04 -4.68 -3.54
C ILE A 132 -6.15 -4.60 -4.58
N ILE A 133 -7.26 -3.99 -4.19
CA ILE A 133 -8.41 -3.77 -5.07
C ILE A 133 -8.20 -2.44 -5.79
N HIS A 134 -8.13 -2.49 -7.12
CA HIS A 134 -8.18 -1.32 -7.97
C HIS A 134 -9.63 -1.14 -8.42
N HIS A 135 -10.21 0.02 -8.17
CA HIS A 135 -11.55 0.37 -8.61
C HIS A 135 -11.50 1.68 -9.39
N PHE A 136 -11.75 1.59 -10.68
CA PHE A 136 -11.81 2.75 -11.58
C PHE A 136 -13.25 3.16 -11.83
N ILE A 137 -13.49 4.48 -11.81
CA ILE A 137 -14.74 5.12 -12.21
C ILE A 137 -14.41 6.26 -13.16
N GLY A 138 -14.93 6.21 -14.38
CA GLY A 138 -14.66 7.25 -15.37
C GLY A 138 -14.95 6.83 -16.80
N ASP A 139 -14.15 7.33 -17.77
CA ASP A 139 -14.27 7.05 -19.19
C ASP A 139 -13.13 6.17 -19.71
#